data_9470df43913bbe04b359dcedf2e8e26e
#
_entry.id   9470df43913bbe04b359dcedf2e8e26e
#
_cell.length_a   1.000
_cell.length_b   1.000
_cell.length_c   1.000
_cell.angle_alpha   90.00
_cell.angle_beta   90.00
_cell.angle_gamma   90.00
#
_symmetry.space_group_name_H-M   'P 1'
#
loop_
_entity.id
_entity.type
_entity.pdbx_description
1 polymer ?
#
loop_
_entity_poly.entity_id
_entity_poly.type
_entity_poly.pdbx_seq_one_letter_code
_entity_poly.pdbx_strand_id
1 'polypeptide(L)'
;VTDIYPAAGNEAGKIDLIHDKDRGKISCYARDNHTIITQGPFKLKQGGYGIAVRNPVYLKDKNDQEYFWGFTIIILHVPDIFSDSIQALSDFGYECRLSKTEAPWSDTYKTVYQSDGQITQPVSYDFTIGKENWKFEVTPKSGWHDNLLIAEVSLIFTVITFLLSGLTRVWLVSRDNENKFQILARTDSLTGIYNRYGFDELAEQMITKNP
;
A
#
# COMPACT_ATOMS: atom_id res chain seq x y z
N VAL A 1 -17.18 -22.77 31.56
CA VAL A 1 -17.43 -21.33 31.76
C VAL A 1 -18.33 -21.17 32.95
N THR A 2 -17.85 -20.57 34.03
CA THR A 2 -18.58 -20.42 35.31
C THR A 2 -19.41 -19.15 35.38
N ASP A 3 -18.87 -18.06 34.88
CA ASP A 3 -19.47 -16.74 34.87
C ASP A 3 -19.45 -16.10 33.51
N ILE A 4 -20.52 -15.40 33.11
CA ILE A 4 -20.64 -14.70 31.83
C ILE A 4 -21.29 -13.34 32.05
N TYR A 5 -20.73 -12.31 31.46
CA TYR A 5 -21.31 -10.97 31.44
C TYR A 5 -21.48 -10.49 29.96
N PRO A 6 -22.62 -9.91 29.60
CA PRO A 6 -23.88 -9.85 30.40
C PRO A 6 -24.51 -11.25 30.51
N ALA A 7 -25.18 -11.50 31.62
CA ALA A 7 -25.85 -12.78 31.88
C ALA A 7 -27.09 -13.00 30.99
N ALA A 8 -27.77 -11.91 30.60
CA ALA A 8 -28.95 -11.98 29.74
C ALA A 8 -28.62 -12.53 28.36
N GLY A 9 -29.26 -13.62 27.94
CA GLY A 9 -29.06 -14.31 26.67
C GLY A 9 -27.81 -15.19 26.61
N ASN A 10 -27.04 -15.28 27.67
CA ASN A 10 -25.85 -16.12 27.80
C ASN A 10 -26.03 -17.20 28.86
N GLU A 11 -25.55 -18.40 28.59
CA GLU A 11 -25.70 -19.54 29.50
C GLU A 11 -24.32 -19.97 30.02
N ALA A 12 -24.05 -19.71 31.29
CA ALA A 12 -22.89 -20.24 32.00
C ALA A 12 -23.01 -21.75 32.21
N GLY A 13 -21.88 -22.44 32.40
CA GLY A 13 -21.85 -23.83 32.81
C GLY A 13 -21.92 -24.86 31.64
N LYS A 14 -22.21 -24.45 30.41
CA LYS A 14 -22.43 -25.38 29.29
C LYS A 14 -21.19 -25.64 28.40
N ILE A 15 -20.12 -24.90 28.58
CA ILE A 15 -18.95 -25.01 27.69
C ILE A 15 -17.72 -25.40 28.52
N ASP A 16 -17.20 -26.61 28.25
CA ASP A 16 -15.87 -27.03 28.70
C ASP A 16 -14.87 -26.74 27.56
N LEU A 17 -14.05 -25.72 27.75
CA LEU A 17 -13.12 -25.28 26.71
C LEU A 17 -11.93 -26.21 26.53
N ILE A 18 -11.56 -26.96 27.55
CA ILE A 18 -10.39 -27.87 27.50
C ILE A 18 -10.75 -29.18 26.77
N HIS A 19 -11.94 -29.71 27.01
CA HIS A 19 -12.36 -30.99 26.42
C HIS A 19 -13.25 -30.83 25.18
N ASP A 20 -13.47 -29.59 24.74
CA ASP A 20 -14.23 -29.30 23.51
C ASP A 20 -13.45 -29.74 22.27
N LYS A 21 -14.13 -30.39 21.30
CA LYS A 21 -13.52 -30.93 20.08
C LYS A 21 -12.86 -29.86 19.21
N ASP A 22 -13.49 -28.69 19.08
CA ASP A 22 -13.08 -27.64 18.18
C ASP A 22 -12.18 -26.58 18.87
N ARG A 23 -12.36 -26.44 20.19
CA ARG A 23 -11.73 -25.39 20.99
C ARG A 23 -10.64 -25.91 21.93
N GLY A 24 -10.64 -27.22 22.21
CA GLY A 24 -9.76 -27.85 23.20
C GLY A 24 -8.29 -27.70 22.85
N LYS A 25 -7.93 -28.02 21.61
CA LYS A 25 -6.52 -27.99 21.16
C LYS A 25 -5.92 -26.59 21.34
N ILE A 26 -6.63 -25.54 20.91
CA ILE A 26 -6.14 -24.15 21.02
C ILE A 26 -6.17 -23.64 22.48
N SER A 27 -7.14 -24.11 23.27
CA SER A 27 -7.22 -23.78 24.70
C SER A 27 -6.09 -24.44 25.51
N CYS A 28 -5.80 -25.71 25.24
CA CYS A 28 -4.65 -26.41 25.83
C CYS A 28 -3.33 -25.72 25.47
N TYR A 29 -3.16 -25.32 24.20
CA TYR A 29 -1.98 -24.58 23.76
C TYR A 29 -1.80 -23.28 24.54
N ALA A 30 -2.87 -22.50 24.73
CA ALA A 30 -2.84 -21.27 25.51
C ALA A 30 -2.40 -21.54 26.95
N ARG A 31 -3.01 -22.56 27.60
CA ARG A 31 -2.65 -23.00 28.94
C ARG A 31 -1.17 -23.40 29.01
N ASP A 32 -0.74 -24.32 28.15
CA ASP A 32 0.60 -24.95 28.27
C ASP A 32 1.73 -23.98 27.91
N ASN A 33 1.45 -22.93 27.14
CA ASN A 33 2.40 -21.90 26.75
C ASN A 33 2.23 -20.56 27.47
N HIS A 34 1.36 -20.46 28.48
CA HIS A 34 1.09 -19.24 29.25
C HIS A 34 0.86 -18.01 28.34
N THR A 35 0.10 -18.18 27.26
CA THR A 35 -0.06 -17.14 26.23
C THR A 35 -1.51 -16.84 25.93
N ILE A 36 -1.77 -15.58 25.59
CA ILE A 36 -3.06 -15.16 25.03
C ILE A 36 -3.19 -15.76 23.63
N ILE A 37 -4.40 -16.26 23.34
CA ILE A 37 -4.77 -16.71 22.01
C ILE A 37 -6.06 -16.05 21.54
N THR A 38 -6.23 -15.98 20.21
CA THR A 38 -7.47 -15.54 19.59
C THR A 38 -8.06 -16.67 18.74
N GLN A 39 -9.33 -16.93 18.89
CA GLN A 39 -10.05 -17.93 18.07
C GLN A 39 -11.19 -17.25 17.32
N GLY A 40 -11.31 -17.56 16.06
CA GLY A 40 -12.37 -16.99 15.20
C GLY A 40 -11.80 -16.43 13.89
N PRO A 41 -12.60 -15.66 13.14
CA PRO A 41 -14.00 -15.30 13.47
C PRO A 41 -14.93 -16.52 13.39
N PHE A 42 -15.95 -16.54 14.24
CA PHE A 42 -17.03 -17.53 14.25
C PHE A 42 -18.39 -16.85 14.44
N LYS A 43 -19.44 -17.50 13.97
CA LYS A 43 -20.79 -16.97 14.07
C LYS A 43 -21.28 -16.99 15.53
N LEU A 44 -21.75 -15.85 16.01
CA LEU A 44 -22.31 -15.72 17.36
C LEU A 44 -23.76 -16.16 17.39
N LYS A 45 -24.21 -16.71 18.54
CA LYS A 45 -25.61 -17.09 18.74
C LYS A 45 -26.56 -15.88 18.70
N GLN A 46 -26.05 -14.73 19.11
CA GLN A 46 -26.79 -13.46 19.15
C GLN A 46 -26.79 -12.73 17.80
N GLY A 47 -26.17 -13.32 16.75
CA GLY A 47 -25.98 -12.73 15.43
C GLY A 47 -24.60 -12.12 15.24
N GLY A 48 -24.20 -11.92 13.97
CA GLY A 48 -22.89 -11.40 13.62
C GLY A 48 -21.75 -12.41 13.81
N TYR A 49 -20.54 -11.90 13.80
CA TYR A 49 -19.31 -12.68 13.98
C TYR A 49 -18.53 -12.16 15.18
N GLY A 50 -17.78 -13.04 15.81
CA GLY A 50 -16.93 -12.69 16.95
C GLY A 50 -15.60 -13.40 16.94
N ILE A 51 -14.64 -12.79 17.62
CA ILE A 51 -13.33 -13.37 17.96
C ILE A 51 -13.29 -13.54 19.46
N ALA A 52 -13.01 -14.76 19.93
CA ALA A 52 -12.76 -15.02 21.34
C ALA A 52 -11.29 -14.82 21.64
N VAL A 53 -10.98 -13.88 22.51
CA VAL A 53 -9.66 -13.69 23.11
C VAL A 53 -9.64 -14.42 24.42
N ARG A 54 -8.73 -15.36 24.59
CA ARG A 54 -8.58 -16.16 25.82
C ARG A 54 -7.24 -15.90 26.44
N ASN A 55 -7.27 -15.53 27.72
CA ASN A 55 -6.10 -15.37 28.55
C ASN A 55 -6.11 -16.44 29.66
N PRO A 56 -5.13 -17.37 29.71
CA PRO A 56 -5.06 -18.34 30.78
C PRO A 56 -4.71 -17.65 32.10
N VAL A 57 -5.39 -18.06 33.17
CA VAL A 57 -5.20 -17.55 34.52
C VAL A 57 -4.61 -18.65 35.40
N TYR A 58 -3.57 -18.31 36.12
CA TYR A 58 -2.89 -19.19 37.05
C TYR A 58 -2.99 -18.59 38.45
N LEU A 59 -3.17 -19.44 39.43
CA LEU A 59 -3.22 -19.08 40.83
C LEU A 59 -2.13 -19.88 41.58
N LYS A 60 -1.73 -19.42 42.74
CA LYS A 60 -0.81 -20.11 43.62
C LYS A 60 -1.59 -20.79 44.76
N ASP A 61 -1.20 -22.01 45.08
CA ASP A 61 -1.71 -22.75 46.23
C ASP A 61 -1.05 -22.29 47.53
N LYS A 62 -1.40 -22.98 48.67
CA LYS A 62 -0.84 -22.67 49.98
C LYS A 62 0.68 -22.95 50.08
N ASN A 63 1.23 -23.71 49.16
CA ASN A 63 2.65 -24.06 49.05
C ASN A 63 3.40 -23.22 48.01
N ASP A 64 2.81 -22.12 47.56
CA ASP A 64 3.32 -21.23 46.50
C ASP A 64 3.50 -21.94 45.14
N GLN A 65 2.83 -23.08 44.91
CA GLN A 65 2.83 -23.79 43.65
C GLN A 65 1.78 -23.22 42.74
N GLU A 66 2.21 -22.89 41.51
CA GLU A 66 1.30 -22.36 40.50
C GLU A 66 0.43 -23.48 39.87
N TYR A 67 -0.84 -23.22 39.72
CA TYR A 67 -1.77 -24.11 39.00
C TYR A 67 -2.69 -23.34 38.07
N PHE A 68 -3.04 -23.97 36.98
CA PHE A 68 -4.01 -23.40 36.05
C PHE A 68 -5.40 -23.36 36.69
N TRP A 69 -5.96 -22.17 36.81
CA TRP A 69 -7.27 -21.95 37.39
C TRP A 69 -8.37 -21.93 36.33
N GLY A 70 -8.12 -21.28 35.16
CA GLY A 70 -9.10 -21.14 34.10
C GLY A 70 -8.71 -20.12 33.03
N PHE A 71 -9.71 -19.61 32.32
CA PHE A 71 -9.52 -18.55 31.32
C PHE A 71 -10.38 -17.35 31.66
N THR A 72 -9.83 -16.15 31.47
CA THR A 72 -10.64 -14.97 31.17
C THR A 72 -10.86 -14.90 29.67
N ILE A 73 -12.10 -14.62 29.23
CA ILE A 73 -12.49 -14.62 27.83
C ILE A 73 -13.21 -13.33 27.50
N ILE A 74 -12.78 -12.68 26.42
CA ILE A 74 -13.44 -11.53 25.84
C ILE A 74 -13.90 -11.92 24.45
N ILE A 75 -15.15 -11.64 24.13
CA ILE A 75 -15.68 -11.78 22.78
C ILE A 75 -15.70 -10.41 22.12
N LEU A 76 -14.90 -10.27 21.08
CA LEU A 76 -14.87 -9.07 20.26
C LEU A 76 -15.83 -9.25 19.09
N HIS A 77 -16.83 -8.37 18.98
CA HIS A 77 -17.72 -8.35 17.84
C HIS A 77 -17.01 -7.80 16.59
N VAL A 78 -17.15 -8.48 15.47
CA VAL A 78 -16.54 -8.10 14.19
C VAL A 78 -17.66 -7.85 13.17
N PRO A 79 -17.64 -6.73 12.44
CA PRO A 79 -16.59 -5.70 12.37
C PRO A 79 -16.66 -4.59 13.42
N ASP A 80 -17.61 -4.59 14.32
CA ASP A 80 -17.97 -3.45 15.21
C ASP A 80 -16.77 -2.84 15.92
N ILE A 81 -15.86 -3.70 16.44
CA ILE A 81 -14.66 -3.23 17.15
C ILE A 81 -13.70 -2.40 16.27
N PHE A 82 -13.82 -2.53 14.95
CA PHE A 82 -12.96 -1.83 13.98
C PHE A 82 -13.72 -0.74 13.22
N SER A 83 -15.00 -0.51 13.52
CA SER A 83 -15.92 0.34 12.74
C SER A 83 -15.34 1.73 12.45
N ASP A 84 -14.83 2.41 13.47
CA ASP A 84 -14.28 3.77 13.32
C ASP A 84 -13.03 3.80 12.43
N SER A 85 -12.15 2.81 12.60
CA SER A 85 -10.93 2.69 11.79
C SER A 85 -11.25 2.33 10.34
N ILE A 86 -12.22 1.43 10.14
CA ILE A 86 -12.69 1.04 8.80
C ILE A 86 -13.34 2.24 8.10
N GLN A 87 -14.19 3.00 8.82
CA GLN A 87 -14.83 4.18 8.27
C GLN A 87 -13.81 5.23 7.86
N ALA A 88 -12.81 5.50 8.70
CA ALA A 88 -11.74 6.44 8.37
C ALA A 88 -10.97 6.02 7.11
N LEU A 89 -10.63 4.73 6.97
CA LEU A 89 -9.97 4.23 5.75
C LEU A 89 -10.84 4.39 4.52
N SER A 90 -12.13 4.08 4.64
CA SER A 90 -13.10 4.23 3.55
C SER A 90 -13.25 5.68 3.11
N ASP A 91 -13.27 6.63 4.06
CA ASP A 91 -13.38 8.07 3.80
C ASP A 91 -12.14 8.61 3.08
N PHE A 92 -10.96 8.04 3.37
CA PHE A 92 -9.73 8.30 2.61
C PHE A 92 -9.64 7.55 1.28
N GLY A 93 -10.67 6.81 0.89
CA GLY A 93 -10.71 6.11 -0.40
C GLY A 93 -9.93 4.81 -0.43
N TYR A 94 -9.77 4.13 0.70
CA TYR A 94 -9.09 2.84 0.78
C TYR A 94 -10.07 1.68 1.04
N GLU A 95 -9.72 0.52 0.49
CA GLU A 95 -10.26 -0.78 0.85
C GLU A 95 -9.24 -1.51 1.72
N CYS A 96 -9.74 -2.35 2.65
CA CYS A 96 -8.85 -3.07 3.55
C CYS A 96 -9.29 -4.51 3.80
N ARG A 97 -8.32 -5.34 4.18
CA ARG A 97 -8.55 -6.71 4.66
C ARG A 97 -7.68 -6.96 5.88
N LEU A 98 -8.30 -7.52 6.92
CA LEU A 98 -7.63 -8.00 8.13
C LEU A 98 -7.75 -9.52 8.16
N SER A 99 -6.64 -10.20 8.26
CA SER A 99 -6.55 -11.66 8.33
C SER A 99 -5.68 -12.08 9.51
N LYS A 100 -5.89 -13.28 10.02
CA LYS A 100 -5.06 -13.89 11.07
C LYS A 100 -4.82 -15.35 10.78
N THR A 101 -3.77 -15.92 11.33
CA THR A 101 -3.57 -17.36 11.29
C THR A 101 -4.67 -18.11 12.06
N GLU A 102 -5.08 -19.27 11.57
CA GLU A 102 -6.15 -20.06 12.21
C GLU A 102 -5.77 -20.53 13.62
N ALA A 103 -4.48 -20.79 13.82
CA ALA A 103 -3.91 -21.22 15.09
C ALA A 103 -2.43 -20.82 15.15
N PRO A 104 -1.79 -20.80 16.35
CA PRO A 104 -0.38 -20.47 16.50
C PRO A 104 0.59 -21.40 15.74
N TRP A 105 0.17 -22.60 15.40
CA TRP A 105 0.96 -23.61 14.64
C TRP A 105 0.55 -23.71 13.16
N SER A 106 -0.27 -22.80 12.67
CA SER A 106 -0.79 -22.80 11.30
C SER A 106 -0.28 -21.60 10.53
N ASP A 107 0.12 -21.82 9.29
CA ASP A 107 0.45 -20.75 8.34
C ASP A 107 -0.75 -20.35 7.48
N THR A 108 -1.91 -21.00 7.69
CA THR A 108 -3.15 -20.69 6.96
C THR A 108 -3.81 -19.45 7.56
N TYR A 109 -3.99 -18.42 6.74
CA TYR A 109 -4.70 -17.21 7.13
C TYR A 109 -6.21 -17.34 6.93
N LYS A 110 -6.96 -16.84 7.89
CA LYS A 110 -8.41 -16.70 7.84
C LYS A 110 -8.77 -15.21 7.87
N THR A 111 -9.62 -14.78 6.95
CA THR A 111 -10.09 -13.40 6.90
C THR A 111 -10.98 -13.12 8.11
N VAL A 112 -10.62 -12.10 8.85
CA VAL A 112 -11.37 -11.55 9.99
C VAL A 112 -12.38 -10.52 9.51
N TYR A 113 -11.91 -9.63 8.64
CA TYR A 113 -12.73 -8.59 8.01
C TYR A 113 -12.18 -8.29 6.61
N GLN A 114 -13.06 -7.95 5.71
CA GLN A 114 -12.73 -7.39 4.40
C GLN A 114 -13.82 -6.40 4.01
N SER A 115 -13.42 -5.25 3.49
CA SER A 115 -14.34 -4.28 2.89
C SER A 115 -14.96 -4.83 1.60
N ASP A 116 -16.03 -4.20 1.13
CA ASP A 116 -16.83 -4.69 -0.01
C ASP A 116 -16.06 -4.63 -1.35
N GLY A 117 -15.03 -3.80 -1.44
CA GLY A 117 -14.22 -3.64 -2.64
C GLY A 117 -13.21 -4.77 -2.86
N GLN A 118 -12.62 -4.76 -4.06
CA GLN A 118 -11.57 -5.71 -4.40
C GLN A 118 -10.22 -5.28 -3.80
N ILE A 119 -9.54 -6.21 -3.18
CA ILE A 119 -8.18 -6.02 -2.68
C ILE A 119 -7.20 -6.45 -3.78
N THR A 120 -6.68 -5.47 -4.53
CA THR A 120 -5.75 -5.69 -5.64
C THR A 120 -4.40 -5.04 -5.35
N GLN A 121 -3.32 -5.81 -5.47
CA GLN A 121 -1.95 -5.34 -5.21
C GLN A 121 -1.83 -4.58 -3.86
N PRO A 122 -2.28 -5.18 -2.74
CA PRO A 122 -2.31 -4.48 -1.46
C PRO A 122 -0.91 -4.19 -0.93
N VAL A 123 -0.78 -3.09 -0.21
CA VAL A 123 0.29 -2.93 0.76
C VAL A 123 -0.08 -3.71 2.01
N SER A 124 0.83 -4.55 2.50
CA SER A 124 0.60 -5.44 3.63
C SER A 124 1.45 -5.03 4.82
N TYR A 125 0.89 -5.16 6.00
CA TYR A 125 1.58 -5.04 7.28
C TYR A 125 1.31 -6.28 8.12
N ASP A 126 2.38 -7.00 8.48
CA ASP A 126 2.31 -8.19 9.32
C ASP A 126 2.66 -7.82 10.76
N PHE A 127 1.88 -8.34 11.71
CA PHE A 127 2.08 -8.14 13.14
C PHE A 127 1.63 -9.37 13.92
N THR A 128 1.95 -9.44 15.21
CA THR A 128 1.61 -10.58 16.07
C THR A 128 0.76 -10.14 17.25
N ILE A 129 -0.23 -10.95 17.59
CA ILE A 129 -0.98 -10.85 18.85
C ILE A 129 -0.85 -12.20 19.57
N GLY A 130 -0.20 -12.19 20.74
CA GLY A 130 0.16 -13.43 21.40
C GLY A 130 1.18 -14.23 20.58
N LYS A 131 0.75 -15.40 20.10
CA LYS A 131 1.55 -16.29 19.23
C LYS A 131 0.96 -16.45 17.84
N GLU A 132 -0.02 -15.64 17.48
CA GLU A 132 -0.70 -15.68 16.19
C GLU A 132 -0.26 -14.53 15.29
N ASN A 133 -0.05 -14.84 14.02
CA ASN A 133 0.32 -13.85 13.02
C ASN A 133 -0.95 -13.20 12.45
N TRP A 134 -0.91 -11.90 12.36
CA TRP A 134 -1.96 -11.08 11.79
C TRP A 134 -1.42 -10.36 10.57
N LYS A 135 -2.26 -10.17 9.58
CA LYS A 135 -1.94 -9.44 8.36
C LYS A 135 -3.02 -8.41 8.09
N PHE A 136 -2.59 -7.18 7.95
CA PHE A 136 -3.44 -6.08 7.53
C PHE A 136 -3.04 -5.66 6.11
N GLU A 137 -4.01 -5.57 5.22
CA GLU A 137 -3.81 -5.28 3.80
C GLU A 137 -4.70 -4.10 3.41
N VAL A 138 -4.13 -3.16 2.65
CA VAL A 138 -4.81 -1.94 2.22
C VAL A 138 -4.54 -1.69 0.75
N THR A 139 -5.58 -1.28 0.01
CA THR A 139 -5.48 -0.88 -1.40
C THR A 139 -6.35 0.36 -1.64
N PRO A 140 -5.93 1.34 -2.47
CA PRO A 140 -6.80 2.44 -2.86
C PRO A 140 -7.97 1.95 -3.73
N LYS A 141 -9.16 2.50 -3.54
CA LYS A 141 -10.36 2.22 -4.36
C LYS A 141 -10.14 2.51 -5.85
N SER A 142 -9.38 3.57 -6.15
CA SER A 142 -9.00 3.97 -7.51
C SER A 142 -7.81 3.19 -8.08
N GLY A 143 -7.18 2.27 -7.28
CA GLY A 143 -5.89 1.69 -7.59
C GLY A 143 -4.72 2.63 -7.28
N TRP A 144 -3.49 2.12 -7.43
CA TRP A 144 -2.25 2.85 -7.13
C TRP A 144 -1.87 3.87 -8.21
N HIS A 145 -2.50 3.79 -9.38
CA HIS A 145 -2.21 4.66 -10.51
C HIS A 145 -3.46 5.41 -10.92
N ASP A 146 -3.37 6.72 -10.96
CA ASP A 146 -4.36 7.55 -11.61
C ASP A 146 -4.08 7.56 -13.12
N ASN A 147 -4.74 6.66 -13.84
CA ASN A 147 -4.57 6.50 -15.28
C ASN A 147 -4.94 7.76 -16.07
N LEU A 148 -5.87 8.58 -15.56
CA LEU A 148 -6.25 9.85 -16.19
C LEU A 148 -5.13 10.87 -16.06
N LEU A 149 -4.58 11.02 -14.87
CA LEU A 149 -3.45 11.93 -14.62
C LEU A 149 -2.22 11.51 -15.44
N ILE A 150 -1.91 10.22 -15.52
CA ILE A 150 -0.81 9.70 -16.34
C ILE A 150 -1.05 10.02 -17.82
N ALA A 151 -2.27 9.86 -18.32
CA ALA A 151 -2.61 10.17 -19.71
C ALA A 151 -2.49 11.67 -20.00
N GLU A 152 -2.98 12.53 -19.12
CA GLU A 152 -2.89 13.99 -19.24
C GLU A 152 -1.43 14.46 -19.27
N VAL A 153 -0.63 14.01 -18.31
CA VAL A 153 0.81 14.35 -18.22
C VAL A 153 1.54 13.85 -19.47
N SER A 154 1.27 12.63 -19.92
CA SER A 154 1.87 12.07 -21.15
C SER A 154 1.50 12.88 -22.39
N LEU A 155 0.26 13.34 -22.49
CA LEU A 155 -0.20 14.21 -23.59
C LEU A 155 0.55 15.55 -23.59
N ILE A 156 0.67 16.19 -22.42
CA ILE A 156 1.40 17.46 -22.28
C ILE A 156 2.85 17.30 -22.72
N PHE A 157 3.56 16.26 -22.22
CA PHE A 157 4.93 15.98 -22.63
C PHE A 157 5.06 15.74 -24.14
N THR A 158 4.12 15.04 -24.73
CA THR A 158 4.08 14.78 -26.16
C THR A 158 3.97 16.10 -26.95
N VAL A 159 3.04 16.96 -26.57
CA VAL A 159 2.85 18.29 -27.21
C VAL A 159 4.12 19.14 -27.09
N ILE A 160 4.71 19.22 -25.89
CA ILE A 160 5.97 19.96 -25.67
C ILE A 160 7.09 19.43 -26.56
N THR A 161 7.22 18.11 -26.69
CA THR A 161 8.24 17.48 -27.52
C THR A 161 8.06 17.85 -29.01
N PHE A 162 6.82 17.84 -29.50
CA PHE A 162 6.52 18.27 -30.88
C PHE A 162 6.85 19.75 -31.12
N LEU A 163 6.49 20.63 -30.17
CA LEU A 163 6.79 22.07 -30.26
C LEU A 163 8.30 22.32 -30.27
N LEU A 164 9.06 21.70 -29.38
CA LEU A 164 10.50 21.83 -29.31
C LEU A 164 11.17 21.30 -30.60
N SER A 165 10.70 20.19 -31.12
CA SER A 165 11.17 19.63 -32.40
C SER A 165 10.91 20.58 -33.56
N GLY A 166 9.71 21.18 -33.63
CA GLY A 166 9.35 22.18 -34.62
C GLY A 166 10.23 23.42 -34.54
N LEU A 167 10.42 23.97 -33.34
CA LEU A 167 11.29 25.13 -33.11
C LEU A 167 12.74 24.86 -33.52
N THR A 168 13.26 23.68 -33.14
CA THR A 168 14.62 23.26 -33.53
C THR A 168 14.76 23.19 -35.05
N ARG A 169 13.77 22.64 -35.74
CA ARG A 169 13.77 22.55 -37.19
C ARG A 169 13.75 23.95 -37.85
N VAL A 170 12.89 24.84 -37.38
CA VAL A 170 12.82 26.23 -37.86
C VAL A 170 14.15 26.94 -37.64
N TRP A 171 14.74 26.80 -36.46
CA TRP A 171 16.04 27.39 -36.13
C TRP A 171 17.17 26.88 -37.05
N LEU A 172 17.24 25.56 -37.31
CA LEU A 172 18.24 24.96 -38.20
C LEU A 172 18.09 25.48 -39.64
N VAL A 173 16.84 25.53 -40.16
CA VAL A 173 16.54 26.06 -41.49
C VAL A 173 16.90 27.54 -41.60
N SER A 174 16.56 28.35 -40.58
CA SER A 174 16.90 29.77 -40.54
C SER A 174 18.43 29.98 -40.60
N ARG A 175 19.16 29.22 -39.80
CA ARG A 175 20.63 29.27 -39.75
C ARG A 175 21.26 28.88 -41.08
N ASP A 176 20.73 27.83 -41.74
CA ASP A 176 21.20 27.41 -43.06
C ASP A 176 20.96 28.47 -44.14
N ASN A 177 19.78 29.12 -44.07
CA ASN A 177 19.44 30.24 -44.99
C ASN A 177 20.35 31.45 -44.74
N GLU A 178 20.61 31.84 -43.48
CA GLU A 178 21.55 32.91 -43.19
C GLU A 178 22.94 32.64 -43.78
N ASN A 179 23.47 31.45 -43.61
CA ASN A 179 24.76 31.04 -44.17
C ASN A 179 24.76 31.14 -45.70
N LYS A 180 23.67 30.69 -46.35
CA LYS A 180 23.49 30.82 -47.80
C LYS A 180 23.46 32.27 -48.26
N PHE A 181 22.71 33.11 -47.58
CA PHE A 181 22.65 34.55 -47.87
C PHE A 181 24.01 35.23 -47.70
N GLN A 182 24.77 34.91 -46.67
CA GLN A 182 26.09 35.44 -46.48
C GLN A 182 27.07 35.04 -47.59
N ILE A 183 27.00 33.77 -48.03
CA ILE A 183 27.82 33.30 -49.15
C ILE A 183 27.44 34.05 -50.46
N LEU A 184 26.14 34.15 -50.76
CA LEU A 184 25.67 34.86 -51.96
C LEU A 184 26.02 36.34 -51.93
N ALA A 185 25.96 36.98 -50.78
CA ALA A 185 26.32 38.41 -50.62
C ALA A 185 27.82 38.67 -50.82
N ARG A 186 28.69 37.68 -50.56
CA ARG A 186 30.13 37.79 -50.57
C ARG A 186 30.80 37.22 -51.81
N THR A 187 30.05 36.46 -52.64
CA THR A 187 30.61 35.80 -53.83
C THR A 187 29.92 36.30 -55.12
N ASP A 188 30.69 36.34 -56.19
CA ASP A 188 30.18 36.59 -57.54
C ASP A 188 29.46 35.34 -58.07
N SER A 189 28.25 35.48 -58.58
CA SER A 189 27.40 34.38 -58.97
C SER A 189 27.87 33.63 -60.22
N LEU A 190 28.75 34.21 -61.04
CA LEU A 190 29.24 33.60 -62.26
C LEU A 190 30.57 32.85 -62.03
N THR A 191 31.43 33.43 -61.23
CA THR A 191 32.81 32.92 -61.03
C THR A 191 33.00 32.16 -59.72
N GLY A 192 32.09 32.31 -58.72
CA GLY A 192 32.20 31.72 -57.38
C GLY A 192 33.30 32.32 -56.51
N ILE A 193 34.01 33.37 -56.98
CA ILE A 193 35.05 34.07 -56.26
C ILE A 193 34.44 35.16 -55.38
N TYR A 194 35.19 35.64 -54.35
CA TYR A 194 34.74 36.78 -53.56
C TYR A 194 34.51 38.01 -54.43
N ASN A 195 33.31 38.59 -54.30
CA ASN A 195 33.03 39.90 -54.89
C ASN A 195 33.76 41.00 -54.11
N ARG A 196 33.67 42.25 -54.57
CA ARG A 196 34.36 43.38 -53.92
C ARG A 196 34.05 43.48 -52.43
N TYR A 197 32.80 43.30 -52.06
CA TYR A 197 32.37 43.36 -50.64
C TYR A 197 32.98 42.21 -49.82
N GLY A 198 32.95 40.99 -50.30
CA GLY A 198 33.55 39.86 -49.58
C GLY A 198 35.06 39.92 -49.48
N PHE A 199 35.73 40.53 -50.50
CA PHE A 199 37.18 40.75 -50.45
C PHE A 199 37.55 41.83 -49.42
N ASP A 200 36.88 42.98 -49.39
CA ASP A 200 37.14 44.06 -48.46
C ASP A 200 36.96 43.60 -47.01
N GLU A 201 35.87 42.85 -46.71
CA GLU A 201 35.60 42.27 -45.38
C GLU A 201 36.69 41.27 -44.94
N LEU A 202 37.15 40.40 -45.85
CA LEU A 202 38.20 39.45 -45.57
C LEU A 202 39.53 40.15 -45.29
N ALA A 203 39.86 41.23 -46.06
CA ALA A 203 41.06 42.04 -45.86
C ALA A 203 41.04 42.73 -44.48
N GLU A 204 39.94 43.33 -44.11
CA GLU A 204 39.79 43.95 -42.75
C GLU A 204 39.96 42.90 -41.63
N GLN A 205 39.38 41.71 -41.76
CA GLN A 205 39.54 40.63 -40.79
C GLN A 205 41.01 40.18 -40.66
N MET A 206 41.75 40.12 -41.77
CA MET A 206 43.19 39.76 -41.76
C MET A 206 44.03 40.83 -41.09
N ILE A 207 43.75 42.10 -41.32
CA ILE A 207 44.47 43.21 -40.73
C ILE A 207 44.23 43.33 -39.23
N THR A 208 42.99 43.12 -38.79
CA THR A 208 42.64 43.15 -37.36
C THR A 208 43.15 41.92 -36.58
N LYS A 209 43.36 40.78 -37.21
CA LYS A 209 43.86 39.59 -36.58
C LYS A 209 45.38 39.49 -36.46
N ASN A 210 46.11 40.25 -37.28
CA ASN A 210 47.58 40.36 -37.25
C ASN A 210 47.93 41.85 -37.21
N PRO A 211 47.95 42.50 -35.99
CA PRO A 211 48.42 43.87 -35.81
C PRO A 211 49.94 43.97 -36.06
#